data_fae650bdd705bb67cf373053d5531b37
#
_entry.id   fae650bdd705bb67cf373053d5531b37
#
_cell.length_a   1.000
_cell.length_b   1.000
_cell.length_c   1.000
_cell.angle_alpha   90.00
_cell.angle_beta   90.00
_cell.angle_gamma   90.00
#
_symmetry.space_group_name_H-M   'P 1'
#
loop_
_entity.id
_entity.type
_entity.pdbx_description
1 polymer ?
#
loop_
_entity_poly.entity_id
_entity_poly.type
_entity_poly.pdbx_seq_one_letter_code
_entity_poly.pdbx_strand_id
1 'polypeptide(L)'
;MEIKKIVTCGSVDDGKSSLIGRIIFETKNILNDQELKLQNLSTRYGTTGKKLDFALLLDGLQDEREQGITIDVAHRYINYKNQRLVFHDSPGHNQYTRNVVTAASGCEIAILLIDVKKGILEQTKRHLKILDFLKIKNIIFAINKIDLVKYNKSKFLELKNQLNKITILPNKRNVFFIPVSALHGDNVVTKSKKMKWYSGKSVLDTITKLKEIKKNHKPYLAIQHVHRPNNKIRNYL
;
A
#
# COMPACT_ATOMS: atom_id res chain seq x y z
N MET A 1 9.73 -6.22 19.36
CA MET A 1 8.65 -6.34 18.36
C MET A 1 9.16 -5.78 17.06
N GLU A 2 9.17 -6.56 15.98
CA GLU A 2 9.66 -6.13 14.66
C GLU A 2 8.66 -5.13 14.03
N ILE A 3 9.18 -4.01 13.52
CA ILE A 3 8.35 -2.98 12.87
C ILE A 3 8.65 -2.99 11.38
N LYS A 4 7.61 -3.15 10.54
CA LYS A 4 7.73 -3.09 9.09
C LYS A 4 6.95 -1.90 8.55
N LYS A 5 7.62 -1.06 7.77
CA LYS A 5 7.00 0.10 7.11
C LYS A 5 6.68 -0.24 5.66
N ILE A 6 5.44 -0.09 5.30
CA ILE A 6 4.87 -0.49 4.02
C ILE A 6 4.19 0.72 3.38
N VAL A 7 4.54 1.05 2.14
CA VAL A 7 3.81 2.06 1.37
C VAL A 7 2.89 1.39 0.36
N THR A 8 1.67 1.89 0.21
CA THR A 8 0.77 1.53 -0.89
C THR A 8 0.85 2.57 -1.99
N CYS A 9 1.06 2.14 -3.21
CA CYS A 9 1.14 2.97 -4.42
C CYS A 9 0.17 2.44 -5.49
N GLY A 10 -0.17 3.25 -6.46
CA GLY A 10 -1.06 2.89 -7.57
C GLY A 10 -1.89 4.09 -8.02
N SER A 11 -2.57 3.98 -9.14
CA SER A 11 -3.44 5.03 -9.66
C SER A 11 -4.69 5.23 -8.81
N VAL A 12 -5.45 6.26 -9.11
CA VAL A 12 -6.79 6.46 -8.53
C VAL A 12 -7.67 5.25 -8.86
N ASP A 13 -8.45 4.82 -7.91
CA ASP A 13 -9.37 3.66 -7.99
C ASP A 13 -8.69 2.28 -8.15
N ASP A 14 -7.37 2.17 -8.03
CA ASP A 14 -6.71 0.85 -8.03
C ASP A 14 -7.01 0.04 -6.76
N GLY A 15 -7.60 0.68 -5.72
CA GLY A 15 -8.07 0.04 -4.49
C GLY A 15 -7.03 0.01 -3.36
N LYS A 16 -6.18 1.04 -3.28
CA LYS A 16 -5.16 1.19 -2.22
C LYS A 16 -5.79 1.20 -0.83
N SER A 17 -6.65 2.17 -0.58
CA SER A 17 -7.34 2.33 0.71
C SER A 17 -8.23 1.12 1.00
N SER A 18 -8.92 0.57 -0.02
CA SER A 18 -9.72 -0.66 0.14
C SER A 18 -8.87 -1.85 0.58
N LEU A 19 -7.64 -2.01 0.07
CA LEU A 19 -6.73 -3.10 0.46
C LEU A 19 -6.32 -2.97 1.93
N ILE A 20 -5.90 -1.78 2.36
CA ILE A 20 -5.48 -1.54 3.75
C ILE A 20 -6.67 -1.71 4.69
N GLY A 21 -7.81 -1.09 4.37
CA GLY A 21 -9.03 -1.22 5.17
C GLY A 21 -9.49 -2.68 5.30
N ARG A 22 -9.36 -3.48 4.24
CA ARG A 22 -9.62 -4.91 4.26
C ARG A 22 -8.67 -5.67 5.18
N ILE A 23 -7.39 -5.34 5.16
CA ILE A 23 -6.40 -5.95 6.08
C ILE A 23 -6.75 -5.62 7.53
N ILE A 24 -7.06 -4.35 7.83
CA ILE A 24 -7.44 -3.89 9.18
C ILE A 24 -8.66 -4.67 9.68
N PHE A 25 -9.68 -4.80 8.84
CA PHE A 25 -10.92 -5.49 9.16
C PHE A 25 -10.70 -6.99 9.41
N GLU A 26 -10.07 -7.70 8.48
CA GLU A 26 -9.86 -9.15 8.59
C GLU A 26 -8.86 -9.55 9.70
N THR A 27 -7.94 -8.67 10.06
CA THR A 27 -7.00 -8.89 11.17
C THR A 27 -7.55 -8.47 12.53
N LYS A 28 -8.81 -8.02 12.59
CA LYS A 28 -9.50 -7.55 13.81
C LYS A 28 -8.73 -6.42 14.51
N ASN A 29 -8.05 -5.56 13.74
CA ASN A 29 -7.44 -4.34 14.26
C ASN A 29 -8.39 -3.13 14.18
N ILE A 30 -9.69 -3.39 14.19
CA ILE A 30 -10.76 -2.40 14.22
C ILE A 30 -11.45 -2.45 15.59
N LEU A 31 -11.81 -1.29 16.12
CA LEU A 31 -12.63 -1.19 17.33
C LEU A 31 -14.12 -1.38 16.97
N ASN A 32 -14.91 -1.91 17.91
CA ASN A 32 -16.34 -2.16 17.69
C ASN A 32 -17.10 -0.91 17.22
N ASP A 33 -16.76 0.25 17.78
CA ASP A 33 -17.37 1.54 17.40
C ASP A 33 -17.05 1.92 15.94
N GLN A 34 -15.84 1.58 15.49
CA GLN A 34 -15.42 1.82 14.11
C GLN A 34 -16.11 0.88 13.13
N GLU A 35 -16.41 -0.35 13.53
CA GLU A 35 -17.16 -1.29 12.70
C GLU A 35 -18.60 -0.83 12.47
N LEU A 36 -19.29 -0.40 13.53
CA LEU A 36 -20.63 0.19 13.43
C LEU A 36 -20.62 1.46 12.57
N LYS A 37 -19.61 2.30 12.76
CA LYS A 37 -19.43 3.52 11.96
C LYS A 37 -19.19 3.19 10.50
N LEU A 38 -18.39 2.16 10.19
CA LEU A 38 -18.15 1.70 8.83
C LEU A 38 -19.45 1.26 8.15
N GLN A 39 -20.31 0.51 8.83
CA GLN A 39 -21.62 0.09 8.30
C GLN A 39 -22.46 1.30 7.94
N ASN A 40 -22.57 2.28 8.84
CA ASN A 40 -23.34 3.50 8.62
C ASN A 40 -22.76 4.37 7.49
N LEU A 41 -21.44 4.51 7.42
CA LEU A 41 -20.78 5.26 6.36
C LEU A 41 -20.90 4.55 5.01
N SER A 42 -20.79 3.23 4.97
CA SER A 42 -20.94 2.45 3.72
C SER A 42 -22.31 2.58 3.10
N THR A 43 -23.36 2.76 3.92
CA THR A 43 -24.71 3.01 3.42
C THR A 43 -24.89 4.42 2.86
N ARG A 44 -24.16 5.42 3.38
CA ARG A 44 -24.29 6.84 2.96
C ARG A 44 -23.34 7.20 1.82
N TYR A 45 -22.10 6.77 1.88
CA TYR A 45 -21.00 7.20 1.00
C TYR A 45 -20.34 6.05 0.25
N GLY A 46 -20.75 4.79 0.50
CA GLY A 46 -20.08 3.63 -0.07
C GLY A 46 -20.26 3.54 -1.58
N THR A 47 -19.17 3.26 -2.28
CA THR A 47 -19.12 3.07 -3.74
C THR A 47 -19.31 1.61 -4.16
N THR A 48 -19.38 0.68 -3.18
CA THR A 48 -19.40 -0.77 -3.39
C THR A 48 -20.78 -1.41 -3.40
N GLY A 49 -21.83 -0.59 -3.49
CA GLY A 49 -23.24 -1.00 -3.45
C GLY A 49 -23.65 -1.47 -2.05
N LYS A 50 -24.22 -2.69 -1.93
CA LYS A 50 -24.66 -3.25 -0.62
C LYS A 50 -23.52 -3.81 0.23
N LYS A 51 -22.26 -3.76 -0.22
CA LYS A 51 -21.09 -4.29 0.51
C LYS A 51 -20.43 -3.20 1.33
N LEU A 52 -19.74 -3.61 2.40
CA LEU A 52 -18.92 -2.70 3.21
C LEU A 52 -17.83 -2.07 2.33
N ASP A 53 -17.71 -0.76 2.39
CA ASP A 53 -16.65 -0.02 1.72
C ASP A 53 -15.48 0.22 2.69
N PHE A 54 -14.49 -0.66 2.60
CA PHE A 54 -13.34 -0.64 3.50
C PHE A 54 -12.42 0.58 3.30
N ALA A 55 -12.54 1.30 2.18
CA ALA A 55 -11.79 2.54 1.97
C ALA A 55 -12.17 3.60 3.01
N LEU A 56 -13.44 3.65 3.39
CA LEU A 56 -13.97 4.61 4.38
C LEU A 56 -13.35 4.46 5.79
N LEU A 57 -12.65 3.35 6.08
CA LEU A 57 -11.87 3.21 7.31
C LEU A 57 -10.63 4.11 7.33
N LEU A 58 -10.14 4.51 6.17
CA LEU A 58 -8.92 5.29 6.03
C LEU A 58 -9.21 6.77 5.80
N ASP A 59 -10.34 7.11 5.20
CA ASP A 59 -10.70 8.48 4.86
C ASP A 59 -10.89 9.32 6.13
N GLY A 60 -9.87 10.09 6.44
CA GLY A 60 -9.82 10.93 7.65
C GLY A 60 -10.49 12.28 7.45
N LEU A 61 -10.30 12.90 6.29
CA LEU A 61 -10.81 14.21 5.94
C LEU A 61 -12.22 14.12 5.33
N GLN A 62 -13.02 15.15 5.54
CA GLN A 62 -14.35 15.23 4.92
C GLN A 62 -14.22 15.30 3.40
N ASP A 63 -13.28 16.10 2.90
CA ASP A 63 -13.01 16.27 1.48
C ASP A 63 -12.59 14.95 0.79
N GLU A 64 -11.83 14.09 1.47
CA GLU A 64 -11.46 12.77 0.98
C GLU A 64 -12.70 11.88 0.78
N ARG A 65 -13.64 11.94 1.73
CA ARG A 65 -14.90 11.16 1.66
C ARG A 65 -15.82 11.66 0.56
N GLU A 66 -15.93 12.99 0.39
CA GLU A 66 -16.79 13.60 -0.61
C GLU A 66 -16.24 13.39 -2.03
N GLN A 67 -14.92 13.45 -2.19
CA GLN A 67 -14.27 13.26 -3.48
C GLN A 67 -13.88 11.80 -3.78
N GLY A 68 -13.88 10.93 -2.77
CA GLY A 68 -13.47 9.52 -2.89
C GLY A 68 -12.00 9.34 -3.25
N ILE A 69 -11.14 10.30 -2.88
CA ILE A 69 -9.70 10.26 -3.17
C ILE A 69 -8.87 10.51 -1.91
N THR A 70 -7.72 9.86 -1.79
CA THR A 70 -6.73 10.15 -0.76
C THR A 70 -5.95 11.40 -1.14
N ILE A 71 -5.96 12.41 -0.29
CA ILE A 71 -5.27 13.70 -0.50
C ILE A 71 -3.93 13.68 0.22
N ASP A 72 -3.93 13.30 1.49
CA ASP A 72 -2.73 13.27 2.33
C ASP A 72 -2.34 11.82 2.70
N VAL A 73 -1.14 11.67 3.26
CA VAL A 73 -0.60 10.36 3.65
C VAL A 73 -1.25 9.90 4.96
N ALA A 74 -2.04 8.85 4.89
CA ALA A 74 -2.61 8.22 6.07
C ALA A 74 -1.68 7.12 6.60
N HIS A 75 -1.43 7.16 7.92
CA HIS A 75 -0.63 6.14 8.62
C HIS A 75 -1.56 5.21 9.40
N ARG A 76 -1.46 3.89 9.14
CA ARG A 76 -2.27 2.89 9.86
C ARG A 76 -1.37 1.84 10.49
N TYR A 77 -1.59 1.57 11.75
CA TYR A 77 -0.84 0.63 12.56
C TYR A 77 -1.64 -0.65 12.74
N ILE A 78 -1.03 -1.78 12.42
CA ILE A 78 -1.65 -3.10 12.53
C ILE A 78 -0.70 -4.01 13.30
N ASN A 79 -1.20 -4.61 14.36
CA ASN A 79 -0.47 -5.64 15.09
C ASN A 79 -0.87 -7.02 14.55
N TYR A 80 0.09 -7.77 14.03
CA TYR A 80 -0.16 -9.09 13.45
C TYR A 80 1.01 -10.04 13.70
N LYS A 81 0.78 -11.20 14.29
CA LYS A 81 1.79 -12.25 14.55
C LYS A 81 3.08 -11.72 15.17
N ASN A 82 3.00 -11.00 16.28
CA ASN A 82 4.14 -10.38 17.00
C ASN A 82 4.95 -9.35 16.17
N GLN A 83 4.40 -8.87 15.08
CA GLN A 83 4.96 -7.80 14.26
C GLN A 83 4.04 -6.59 14.27
N ARG A 84 4.63 -5.40 14.19
CA ARG A 84 3.91 -4.14 14.00
C ARG A 84 4.09 -3.70 12.56
N LEU A 85 3.00 -3.69 11.81
CA LEU A 85 2.96 -3.25 10.42
C LEU A 85 2.47 -1.81 10.38
N VAL A 86 3.23 -0.94 9.72
CA VAL A 86 2.86 0.47 9.53
C VAL A 86 2.59 0.67 8.05
N PHE A 87 1.33 0.83 7.71
CA PHE A 87 0.91 1.13 6.34
C PHE A 87 0.85 2.63 6.13
N HIS A 88 1.49 3.09 5.10
CA HIS A 88 1.44 4.46 4.60
C HIS A 88 0.57 4.45 3.35
N ASP A 89 -0.68 4.91 3.48
CA ASP A 89 -1.55 5.05 2.33
C ASP A 89 -1.19 6.32 1.58
N SER A 90 -0.87 6.18 0.30
CA SER A 90 -0.44 7.30 -0.53
C SER A 90 -1.51 7.68 -1.56
N PRO A 91 -1.65 8.97 -1.87
CA PRO A 91 -2.58 9.42 -2.89
C PRO A 91 -2.26 8.84 -4.27
N GLY A 92 -3.29 8.55 -5.05
CA GLY A 92 -3.16 8.02 -6.41
C GLY A 92 -3.10 9.09 -7.50
N HIS A 93 -3.45 10.33 -7.17
CA HIS A 93 -3.57 11.42 -8.14
C HIS A 93 -2.22 12.08 -8.47
N ASN A 94 -2.02 12.46 -9.72
CA ASN A 94 -0.77 13.06 -10.21
C ASN A 94 -0.32 14.30 -9.42
N GLN A 95 -1.25 15.13 -9.00
CA GLN A 95 -0.98 16.37 -8.26
C GLN A 95 -0.29 16.10 -6.92
N TYR A 96 -0.54 14.93 -6.31
CA TYR A 96 -0.02 14.57 -5.00
C TYR A 96 1.21 13.66 -5.05
N THR A 97 1.94 13.64 -6.16
CA THR A 97 3.14 12.79 -6.33
C THR A 97 4.20 13.05 -5.26
N ARG A 98 4.31 14.28 -4.72
CA ARG A 98 5.21 14.58 -3.59
C ARG A 98 4.86 13.76 -2.35
N ASN A 99 3.57 13.61 -2.06
CA ASN A 99 3.11 12.85 -0.89
C ASN A 99 3.48 11.37 -1.03
N VAL A 100 3.52 10.83 -2.26
CA VAL A 100 4.01 9.46 -2.51
C VAL A 100 5.49 9.31 -2.14
N VAL A 101 6.33 10.29 -2.50
CA VAL A 101 7.75 10.29 -2.13
C VAL A 101 7.92 10.33 -0.62
N THR A 102 7.18 11.21 0.06
CA THR A 102 7.18 11.31 1.52
C THR A 102 6.73 10.00 2.18
N ALA A 103 5.61 9.42 1.72
CA ALA A 103 5.08 8.17 2.24
C ALA A 103 6.06 7.00 2.06
N ALA A 104 6.73 6.92 0.91
CA ALA A 104 7.66 5.85 0.58
C ALA A 104 9.05 6.03 1.24
N SER A 105 9.39 7.26 1.62
CA SER A 105 10.65 7.55 2.30
C SER A 105 10.73 6.79 3.63
N GLY A 106 11.73 5.95 3.78
CA GLY A 106 11.91 5.12 4.96
C GLY A 106 11.07 3.84 5.00
N CYS A 107 10.29 3.55 3.97
CA CYS A 107 9.63 2.25 3.82
C CYS A 107 10.59 1.19 3.26
N GLU A 108 10.36 -0.06 3.67
CA GLU A 108 11.16 -1.21 3.23
C GLU A 108 10.41 -2.05 2.19
N ILE A 109 9.10 -1.91 2.19
CA ILE A 109 8.18 -2.69 1.38
C ILE A 109 7.26 -1.71 0.64
N ALA A 110 7.08 -1.92 -0.64
CA ALA A 110 6.06 -1.21 -1.41
C ALA A 110 5.03 -2.22 -1.96
N ILE A 111 3.76 -1.88 -1.85
CA ILE A 111 2.67 -2.57 -2.52
C ILE A 111 2.20 -1.66 -3.66
N LEU A 112 2.46 -2.06 -4.89
CA LEU A 112 1.97 -1.35 -6.06
C LEU A 112 0.71 -2.05 -6.57
N LEU A 113 -0.42 -1.37 -6.40
CA LEU A 113 -1.70 -1.88 -6.88
C LEU A 113 -1.89 -1.54 -8.35
N ILE A 114 -2.52 -2.46 -9.07
CA ILE A 114 -2.84 -2.33 -10.48
C ILE A 114 -4.21 -2.93 -10.71
N ASP A 115 -5.14 -2.16 -11.24
CA ASP A 115 -6.44 -2.68 -11.67
C ASP A 115 -6.26 -3.61 -12.87
N VAL A 116 -6.73 -4.85 -12.76
CA VAL A 116 -6.58 -5.88 -13.82
C VAL A 116 -7.23 -5.47 -15.14
N LYS A 117 -8.25 -4.61 -15.13
CA LYS A 117 -8.90 -4.12 -16.34
C LYS A 117 -8.20 -2.90 -16.94
N LYS A 118 -7.75 -1.96 -16.07
CA LYS A 118 -7.06 -0.74 -16.51
C LYS A 118 -5.63 -1.03 -17.00
N GLY A 119 -4.99 -2.08 -16.43
CA GLY A 119 -3.60 -2.43 -16.76
C GLY A 119 -2.58 -1.43 -16.22
N ILE A 120 -1.45 -1.33 -16.92
CA ILE A 120 -0.32 -0.47 -16.52
C ILE A 120 -0.53 0.94 -17.05
N LEU A 121 -0.81 1.88 -16.16
CA LEU A 121 -1.02 3.28 -16.47
C LEU A 121 0.30 4.09 -16.34
N GLU A 122 0.31 5.31 -16.88
CA GLU A 122 1.45 6.23 -16.70
C GLU A 122 1.76 6.49 -15.22
N GLN A 123 0.73 6.59 -14.38
CA GLN A 123 0.92 6.75 -12.95
C GLN A 123 1.60 5.53 -12.30
N THR A 124 1.27 4.33 -12.75
CA THR A 124 1.95 3.09 -12.32
C THR A 124 3.45 3.16 -12.62
N LYS A 125 3.82 3.61 -13.83
CA LYS A 125 5.22 3.77 -14.24
C LYS A 125 5.94 4.86 -13.42
N ARG A 126 5.26 5.97 -13.13
CA ARG A 126 5.80 7.04 -12.27
C ARG A 126 6.08 6.55 -10.86
N HIS A 127 5.14 5.83 -10.25
CA HIS A 127 5.33 5.25 -8.93
C HIS A 127 6.49 4.25 -8.92
N LEU A 128 6.63 3.40 -9.96
CA LEU A 128 7.78 2.52 -10.10
C LEU A 128 9.10 3.27 -10.11
N LYS A 129 9.20 4.38 -10.87
CA LYS A 129 10.41 5.22 -10.90
C LYS A 129 10.72 5.82 -9.52
N ILE A 130 9.70 6.25 -8.76
CA ILE A 130 9.88 6.76 -7.39
C ILE A 130 10.41 5.65 -6.48
N LEU A 131 9.81 4.47 -6.51
CA LEU A 131 10.24 3.32 -5.71
C LEU A 131 11.67 2.88 -6.09
N ASP A 132 12.03 3.04 -7.36
CA ASP A 132 13.38 2.79 -7.85
C ASP A 132 14.38 3.82 -7.32
N PHE A 133 14.07 5.09 -7.44
CA PHE A 133 14.88 6.19 -6.93
C PHE A 133 15.12 6.05 -5.41
N LEU A 134 14.09 5.70 -4.65
CA LEU A 134 14.17 5.47 -3.21
C LEU A 134 14.81 4.12 -2.83
N LYS A 135 15.20 3.30 -3.82
CA LYS A 135 15.86 2.00 -3.63
C LYS A 135 15.07 1.03 -2.74
N ILE A 136 13.73 1.04 -2.85
CA ILE A 136 12.88 0.10 -2.14
C ILE A 136 13.18 -1.33 -2.61
N LYS A 137 13.53 -2.22 -1.68
CA LYS A 137 14.03 -3.56 -2.01
C LYS A 137 12.94 -4.61 -2.21
N ASN A 138 11.81 -4.46 -1.54
CA ASN A 138 10.72 -5.43 -1.62
C ASN A 138 9.52 -4.78 -2.30
N ILE A 139 9.14 -5.27 -3.47
CA ILE A 139 8.00 -4.76 -4.23
C ILE A 139 6.98 -5.87 -4.41
N ILE A 140 5.75 -5.62 -3.99
CA ILE A 140 4.59 -6.48 -4.19
C ILE A 140 3.69 -5.83 -5.24
N PHE A 141 3.60 -6.41 -6.42
CA PHE A 141 2.59 -6.05 -7.41
C PHE A 141 1.29 -6.75 -7.06
N ALA A 142 0.34 -6.00 -6.51
CA ALA A 142 -1.00 -6.48 -6.21
C ALA A 142 -1.89 -6.22 -7.43
N ILE A 143 -2.10 -7.25 -8.26
CA ILE A 143 -3.01 -7.18 -9.41
C ILE A 143 -4.42 -7.32 -8.88
N ASN A 144 -5.06 -6.15 -8.65
CA ASN A 144 -6.31 -6.03 -7.95
C ASN A 144 -7.53 -6.13 -8.88
N LYS A 145 -8.69 -6.31 -8.26
CA LYS A 145 -9.99 -6.46 -8.91
C LYS A 145 -10.04 -7.68 -9.84
N ILE A 146 -9.31 -8.74 -9.48
CA ILE A 146 -9.25 -9.99 -10.28
C ILE A 146 -10.63 -10.65 -10.40
N ASP A 147 -11.56 -10.35 -9.50
CA ASP A 147 -12.97 -10.74 -9.55
C ASP A 147 -13.69 -10.21 -10.79
N LEU A 148 -13.36 -8.99 -11.26
CA LEU A 148 -13.95 -8.38 -12.45
C LEU A 148 -13.61 -9.11 -13.76
N VAL A 149 -12.59 -9.94 -13.74
CA VAL A 149 -12.20 -10.82 -14.85
C VAL A 149 -12.41 -12.29 -14.50
N LYS A 150 -13.33 -12.57 -13.57
CA LYS A 150 -13.71 -13.94 -13.14
C LYS A 150 -12.50 -14.79 -12.74
N TYR A 151 -11.54 -14.20 -12.04
CA TYR A 151 -10.31 -14.84 -11.54
C TYR A 151 -9.45 -15.47 -12.66
N ASN A 152 -9.42 -14.86 -13.84
CA ASN A 152 -8.79 -15.41 -15.03
C ASN A 152 -7.25 -15.41 -14.91
N LYS A 153 -6.65 -16.60 -15.05
CA LYS A 153 -5.19 -16.82 -15.00
C LYS A 153 -4.46 -16.11 -16.14
N SER A 154 -5.00 -16.14 -17.35
CA SER A 154 -4.33 -15.58 -18.55
C SER A 154 -4.18 -14.07 -18.42
N LYS A 155 -5.20 -13.36 -17.92
CA LYS A 155 -5.13 -11.91 -17.67
C LYS A 155 -4.08 -11.54 -16.62
N PHE A 156 -3.99 -12.33 -15.55
CA PHE A 156 -2.93 -12.15 -14.56
C PHE A 156 -1.53 -12.36 -15.17
N LEU A 157 -1.33 -13.42 -15.94
CA LEU A 157 -0.03 -13.72 -16.57
C LEU A 157 0.37 -12.67 -17.60
N GLU A 158 -0.59 -12.15 -18.37
CA GLU A 158 -0.38 -11.07 -19.34
C GLU A 158 0.22 -9.84 -18.63
N LEU A 159 -0.46 -9.35 -17.58
CA LEU A 159 0.01 -8.21 -16.80
C LEU A 159 1.35 -8.47 -16.10
N LYS A 160 1.51 -9.66 -15.52
CA LYS A 160 2.79 -10.06 -14.92
C LYS A 160 3.94 -9.98 -15.94
N ASN A 161 3.73 -10.45 -17.16
CA ASN A 161 4.76 -10.40 -18.21
C ASN A 161 5.06 -8.95 -18.66
N GLN A 162 4.03 -8.11 -18.78
CA GLN A 162 4.21 -6.68 -19.07
C GLN A 162 4.99 -5.98 -17.96
N LEU A 163 4.65 -6.24 -16.70
CA LEU A 163 5.35 -5.69 -15.54
C LEU A 163 6.81 -6.14 -15.49
N ASN A 164 7.10 -7.39 -15.73
CA ASN A 164 8.47 -7.90 -15.80
C ASN A 164 9.32 -7.16 -16.84
N LYS A 165 8.74 -6.80 -18.00
CA LYS A 165 9.46 -6.05 -19.05
C LYS A 165 9.84 -4.63 -18.64
N ILE A 166 8.98 -3.94 -17.89
CA ILE A 166 9.24 -2.58 -17.42
C ILE A 166 10.00 -2.53 -16.09
N THR A 167 9.99 -3.63 -15.35
CA THR A 167 10.67 -3.78 -14.07
C THR A 167 12.08 -4.34 -14.27
N ILE A 168 12.79 -3.94 -15.34
CA ILE A 168 14.23 -4.21 -15.49
C ILE A 168 14.95 -3.38 -14.42
N LEU A 169 14.82 -3.84 -13.18
CA LEU A 169 15.43 -3.21 -12.03
C LEU A 169 16.83 -3.82 -11.88
N PRO A 170 17.88 -3.04 -12.04
CA PRO A 170 19.20 -3.51 -11.71
C PRO A 170 19.25 -3.83 -10.22
N ASN A 171 19.71 -5.04 -9.89
CA ASN A 171 20.19 -5.49 -8.60
C ASN A 171 19.19 -5.86 -7.50
N LYS A 172 19.08 -7.18 -7.27
CA LYS A 172 18.73 -7.82 -5.97
C LYS A 172 17.45 -7.31 -5.26
N ARG A 173 16.37 -7.06 -6.02
CA ARG A 173 15.07 -6.76 -5.43
C ARG A 173 14.22 -8.03 -5.33
N ASN A 174 13.48 -8.13 -4.24
CA ASN A 174 12.46 -9.14 -4.11
C ASN A 174 11.16 -8.63 -4.76
N VAL A 175 10.73 -9.27 -5.81
CA VAL A 175 9.52 -8.90 -6.54
C VAL A 175 8.49 -10.02 -6.44
N PHE A 176 7.28 -9.66 -6.04
CA PHE A 176 6.17 -10.59 -5.87
C PHE A 176 4.99 -10.13 -6.71
N PHE A 177 4.31 -11.07 -7.38
CA PHE A 177 3.09 -10.80 -8.13
C PHE A 177 1.96 -11.56 -7.48
N ILE A 178 0.94 -10.85 -7.00
CA ILE A 178 -0.17 -11.43 -6.24
C ILE A 178 -1.48 -10.98 -6.88
N PRO A 179 -2.30 -11.92 -7.40
CA PRO A 179 -3.64 -11.60 -7.83
C PRO A 179 -4.54 -11.42 -6.60
N VAL A 180 -5.21 -10.27 -6.49
CA VAL A 180 -6.01 -9.94 -5.32
C VAL A 180 -7.40 -9.44 -5.69
N SER A 181 -8.35 -9.59 -4.80
CA SER A 181 -9.59 -8.83 -4.77
C SER A 181 -9.71 -8.19 -3.39
N ALA A 182 -9.38 -6.90 -3.29
CA ALA A 182 -9.50 -6.14 -2.05
C ALA A 182 -10.96 -6.12 -1.55
N LEU A 183 -11.92 -6.05 -2.48
CA LEU A 183 -13.35 -6.06 -2.17
C LEU A 183 -13.82 -7.38 -1.54
N HIS A 184 -13.30 -8.53 -2.00
CA HIS A 184 -13.72 -9.86 -1.53
C HIS A 184 -12.74 -10.49 -0.54
N GLY A 185 -11.57 -9.88 -0.30
CA GLY A 185 -10.53 -10.43 0.58
C GLY A 185 -9.68 -11.53 -0.06
N ASP A 186 -9.90 -11.84 -1.35
CA ASP A 186 -9.17 -12.91 -2.02
C ASP A 186 -7.67 -12.60 -2.10
N ASN A 187 -6.82 -13.45 -1.52
CA ASN A 187 -5.35 -13.32 -1.39
C ASN A 187 -4.88 -12.06 -0.66
N VAL A 188 -5.73 -11.41 0.14
CA VAL A 188 -5.35 -10.25 0.96
C VAL A 188 -4.70 -10.72 2.26
N VAL A 189 -5.47 -11.26 3.19
CA VAL A 189 -4.99 -11.83 4.45
C VAL A 189 -4.74 -13.33 4.31
N THR A 190 -5.69 -14.04 3.74
CA THR A 190 -5.65 -15.48 3.54
C THR A 190 -5.62 -15.83 2.06
N LYS A 191 -5.13 -17.03 1.75
CA LYS A 191 -5.11 -17.54 0.37
C LYS A 191 -6.54 -17.82 -0.12
N SER A 192 -6.86 -17.35 -1.33
CA SER A 192 -8.17 -17.58 -1.94
C SER A 192 -8.35 -19.01 -2.42
N LYS A 193 -9.55 -19.56 -2.19
CA LYS A 193 -9.97 -20.85 -2.74
C LYS A 193 -10.40 -20.77 -4.22
N LYS A 194 -10.72 -19.56 -4.71
CA LYS A 194 -11.20 -19.32 -6.09
C LYS A 194 -10.07 -19.35 -7.13
N MET A 195 -8.83 -19.11 -6.69
CA MET A 195 -7.65 -19.08 -7.56
C MET A 195 -6.75 -20.29 -7.31
N LYS A 196 -7.25 -21.51 -7.57
CA LYS A 196 -6.49 -22.76 -7.39
C LYS A 196 -5.19 -22.79 -8.22
N TRP A 197 -5.14 -22.04 -9.33
CA TRP A 197 -3.98 -21.89 -10.19
C TRP A 197 -2.86 -21.03 -9.60
N TYR A 198 -3.15 -20.26 -8.56
CA TYR A 198 -2.16 -19.41 -7.89
C TYR A 198 -1.55 -20.16 -6.69
N SER A 199 -0.27 -20.49 -6.80
CA SER A 199 0.47 -21.23 -5.75
C SER A 199 1.16 -20.32 -4.72
N GLY A 200 1.18 -18.98 -4.95
CA GLY A 200 1.84 -18.03 -4.08
C GLY A 200 1.12 -17.80 -2.75
N LYS A 201 1.67 -16.88 -1.97
CA LYS A 201 1.15 -16.44 -0.66
C LYS A 201 0.19 -15.28 -0.82
N SER A 202 -0.62 -15.00 0.22
CA SER A 202 -1.40 -13.76 0.32
C SER A 202 -0.49 -12.55 0.50
N VAL A 203 -1.04 -11.34 0.36
CA VAL A 203 -0.30 -10.08 0.55
C VAL A 203 0.26 -10.03 1.97
N LEU A 204 -0.59 -10.26 2.98
CA LEU A 204 -0.18 -10.19 4.37
C LEU A 204 0.85 -11.26 4.75
N ASP A 205 0.67 -12.49 4.28
CA ASP A 205 1.66 -13.55 4.48
C ASP A 205 3.00 -13.27 3.79
N THR A 206 2.99 -12.59 2.65
CA THR A 206 4.21 -12.16 1.97
C THR A 206 4.93 -11.11 2.80
N ILE A 207 4.23 -10.06 3.25
CA ILE A 207 4.79 -8.98 4.09
C ILE A 207 5.40 -9.56 5.37
N THR A 208 4.68 -10.41 6.08
CA THR A 208 5.14 -10.95 7.36
C THR A 208 6.37 -11.84 7.26
N LYS A 209 6.54 -12.53 6.14
CA LYS A 209 7.68 -13.43 5.90
C LYS A 209 8.93 -12.73 5.33
N LEU A 210 8.80 -11.49 4.88
CA LEU A 210 9.98 -10.71 4.48
C LEU A 210 10.85 -10.43 5.70
N LYS A 211 12.13 -10.76 5.59
CA LYS A 211 13.10 -10.47 6.66
C LYS A 211 13.42 -8.98 6.67
N GLU A 212 13.59 -8.44 7.87
CA GLU A 212 14.09 -7.09 8.05
C GLU A 212 15.49 -6.96 7.41
N ILE A 213 15.68 -5.91 6.63
CA ILE A 213 16.98 -5.62 6.06
C ILE A 213 17.75 -4.81 7.09
N LYS A 214 18.56 -5.49 7.89
CA LYS A 214 19.47 -4.80 8.81
C LYS A 214 20.36 -3.86 8.02
N LYS A 215 20.15 -2.57 8.19
CA LYS A 215 21.04 -1.53 7.67
C LYS A 215 22.18 -1.35 8.66
N ASN A 216 23.34 -1.92 8.35
CA ASN A 216 24.58 -1.62 9.08
C ASN A 216 25.04 -0.21 8.68
N HIS A 217 24.43 0.81 9.21
CA HIS A 217 24.89 2.18 9.07
C HIS A 217 25.58 2.60 10.35
N LYS A 218 26.74 3.25 10.21
CA LYS A 218 27.28 4.03 11.31
C LYS A 218 26.26 5.11 11.69
N PRO A 219 26.04 5.38 12.97
CA PRO A 219 25.14 6.44 13.37
C PRO A 219 25.62 7.76 12.75
N TYR A 220 24.70 8.48 12.13
CA TYR A 220 24.96 9.82 11.61
C TYR A 220 23.79 10.72 11.99
N LEU A 221 24.09 11.98 12.22
CA LEU A 221 23.10 13.02 12.48
C LEU A 221 23.22 14.08 11.39
N ALA A 222 22.13 14.27 10.62
CA ALA A 222 22.06 15.33 9.63
C ALA A 222 21.59 16.61 10.31
N ILE A 223 22.39 17.68 10.27
CA ILE A 223 22.02 18.99 10.78
C ILE A 223 21.00 19.59 9.80
N GLN A 224 19.74 19.74 10.23
CA GLN A 224 18.65 20.27 9.44
C GLN A 224 18.63 21.79 9.42
N HIS A 225 18.91 22.40 10.54
CA HIS A 225 18.87 23.84 10.72
C HIS A 225 19.88 24.29 11.78
N VAL A 226 20.48 25.47 11.56
CA VAL A 226 21.36 26.11 12.54
C VAL A 226 20.69 27.42 12.99
N HIS A 227 20.13 27.42 14.19
CA HIS A 227 19.55 28.62 14.77
C HIS A 227 20.60 29.36 15.60
N ARG A 228 20.75 30.66 15.34
CA ARG A 228 21.65 31.56 16.10
C ARG A 228 20.82 32.70 16.67
N PRO A 229 20.30 32.55 17.89
CA PRO A 229 19.53 33.62 18.55
C PRO A 229 20.40 34.85 18.86
N ASN A 230 21.72 34.64 19.03
CA ASN A 230 22.72 35.71 19.14
C ASN A 230 24.09 35.16 18.68
N ASN A 231 25.09 36.01 18.50
CA ASN A 231 26.42 35.62 18.01
C ASN A 231 27.21 34.66 18.93
N LYS A 232 26.71 34.41 20.16
CA LYS A 232 27.42 33.60 21.16
C LYS A 232 26.90 32.15 21.29
N ILE A 233 25.65 31.91 20.90
CA ILE A 233 25.01 30.59 21.07
C ILE A 233 24.63 29.99 19.71
N ARG A 234 25.08 28.77 19.47
CA ARG A 234 24.70 27.96 18.28
C ARG A 234 23.84 26.78 18.73
N ASN A 235 22.60 26.73 18.29
CA ASN A 235 21.71 25.58 18.47
C ASN A 235 21.58 24.82 17.15
N TYR A 236 21.73 23.51 17.20
CA TYR A 236 21.60 22.60 16.05
C TYR A 236 20.32 21.80 16.21
N LEU A 237 19.48 21.76 15.16
CA LEU A 237 18.26 20.98 15.07
C LEU A 237 18.35 19.97 13.93
#